data_0642f8c2b415035b81b83a19a3f520c9
#
_entry.id   0642f8c2b415035b81b83a19a3f520c9
#
_cell.length_a   1.000
_cell.length_b   1.000
_cell.length_c   1.000
_cell.angle_alpha   90.00
_cell.angle_beta   90.00
_cell.angle_gamma   90.00
#
_symmetry.space_group_name_H-M   'P 1'
#
loop_
_entity.id
_entity.type
_entity.pdbx_description
1 polymer ?
#
loop_
_entity_poly.entity_id
_entity_poly.type
_entity_poly.pdbx_seq_one_letter_code
_entity_poly.pdbx_strand_id
1 'polypeptide(L)'
;KSFRDILLTMESVWTAFINAVDEELVSQSFVTASEERSTIAEAQYSSGLISFDNWTIIEDALINSQKKYLNARINTLISEAKWIQAKGGVLDEI
;
A
#
# COMPACT_ATOMS: atom_id res chain seq x y z
N LYS A 1 18.44 -26.78 -10.02
CA LYS A 1 17.15 -26.74 -9.34
C LYS A 1 16.13 -27.61 -10.05
N SER A 2 15.29 -28.26 -9.30
CA SER A 2 14.21 -29.05 -9.89
C SER A 2 13.12 -28.14 -10.47
N PHE A 3 12.38 -28.65 -11.46
CA PHE A 3 11.24 -27.95 -12.03
C PHE A 3 10.19 -27.60 -10.95
N ARG A 4 9.99 -28.51 -10.00
CA ARG A 4 9.07 -28.28 -8.88
C ARG A 4 9.52 -27.09 -8.02
N ASP A 5 10.80 -26.97 -7.71
CA ASP A 5 11.33 -25.86 -6.91
C ASP A 5 11.16 -24.52 -7.62
N ILE A 6 11.35 -24.50 -8.92
CA ILE A 6 11.16 -23.32 -9.76
C ILE A 6 9.68 -22.87 -9.71
N LEU A 7 8.75 -23.82 -9.88
CA LEU A 7 7.32 -23.54 -9.83
C LEU A 7 6.88 -22.99 -8.47
N LEU A 8 7.37 -23.60 -7.38
CA LEU A 8 7.05 -23.16 -6.02
C LEU A 8 7.56 -21.74 -5.76
N THR A 9 8.76 -21.43 -6.24
CA THR A 9 9.34 -20.10 -6.12
C THR A 9 8.50 -19.07 -6.89
N MET A 10 8.13 -19.39 -8.14
CA MET A 10 7.30 -18.51 -8.96
C MET A 10 5.93 -18.26 -8.33
N GLU A 11 5.30 -19.32 -7.83
CA GLU A 11 4.00 -19.20 -7.16
C GLU A 11 4.09 -18.29 -5.92
N SER A 12 5.11 -18.49 -5.09
CA SER A 12 5.34 -17.68 -3.90
C SER A 12 5.54 -16.20 -4.24
N VAL A 13 6.38 -15.91 -5.23
CA VAL A 13 6.68 -14.54 -5.65
C VAL A 13 5.46 -13.87 -6.29
N TRP A 14 4.71 -14.61 -7.09
CA TRP A 14 3.47 -14.12 -7.70
C TRP A 14 2.42 -13.80 -6.64
N THR A 15 2.21 -14.70 -5.67
CA THR A 15 1.27 -14.49 -4.58
C THR A 15 1.63 -13.25 -3.77
N ALA A 16 2.92 -13.07 -3.47
CA ALA A 16 3.40 -11.90 -2.75
C ALA A 16 3.11 -10.61 -3.53
N PHE A 17 3.29 -10.64 -4.85
CA PHE A 17 3.02 -9.49 -5.70
C PHE A 17 1.51 -9.14 -5.69
N ILE A 18 0.65 -10.13 -5.88
CA ILE A 18 -0.80 -9.92 -5.87
C ILE A 18 -1.27 -9.38 -4.52
N ASN A 19 -0.76 -9.93 -3.42
CA ASN A 19 -1.08 -9.44 -2.08
C ASN A 19 -0.61 -8.01 -1.87
N ALA A 20 0.55 -7.64 -2.40
CA ALA A 20 1.05 -6.27 -2.31
C ALA A 20 0.16 -5.28 -3.09
N VAL A 21 -0.31 -5.67 -4.28
CA VAL A 21 -1.23 -4.86 -5.07
C VAL A 21 -2.54 -4.63 -4.32
N ASP A 22 -3.10 -5.69 -3.73
CA ASP A 22 -4.34 -5.59 -2.95
C ASP A 22 -4.16 -4.67 -1.75
N GLU A 23 -3.05 -4.78 -1.05
CA GLU A 23 -2.73 -3.93 0.11
C GLU A 23 -2.56 -2.47 -0.29
N GLU A 24 -1.95 -2.20 -1.44
CA GLU A 24 -1.82 -0.85 -1.98
C GLU A 24 -3.19 -0.25 -2.27
N LEU A 25 -4.10 -1.01 -2.88
CA LEU A 25 -5.46 -0.55 -3.19
C LEU A 25 -6.25 -0.23 -1.92
N VAL A 26 -6.15 -1.09 -0.90
CA VAL A 26 -6.80 -0.87 0.39
C VAL A 26 -6.24 0.39 1.05
N SER A 27 -4.91 0.55 1.07
CA SER A 27 -4.26 1.71 1.67
C SER A 27 -4.63 3.00 0.95
N GLN A 28 -4.78 2.95 -0.38
CA GLN A 28 -5.24 4.09 -1.18
C GLN A 28 -6.65 4.52 -0.79
N SER A 29 -7.54 3.55 -0.56
CA SER A 29 -8.91 3.83 -0.09
C SER A 29 -8.91 4.51 1.26
N PHE A 30 -8.04 4.11 2.18
CA PHE A 30 -7.89 4.75 3.48
C PHE A 30 -7.40 6.19 3.35
N VAL A 31 -6.46 6.46 2.45
CA VAL A 31 -6.00 7.84 2.20
C VAL A 31 -7.15 8.71 1.71
N THR A 32 -7.91 8.22 0.74
CA THR A 32 -9.07 8.96 0.20
C THR A 32 -10.07 9.29 1.29
N ALA A 33 -10.43 8.32 2.12
CA ALA A 33 -11.35 8.53 3.23
C ALA A 33 -10.79 9.52 4.26
N SER A 34 -9.49 9.44 4.55
CA SER A 34 -8.82 10.35 5.50
C SER A 34 -8.74 11.77 4.95
N GLU A 35 -8.55 11.95 3.65
CA GLU A 35 -8.55 13.25 2.99
C GLU A 35 -9.92 13.90 3.06
N GLU A 36 -10.99 13.15 2.80
CA GLU A 36 -12.36 13.63 2.92
C GLU A 36 -12.67 14.05 4.35
N ARG A 37 -12.26 13.23 5.31
CA ARG A 37 -12.44 13.54 6.74
C ARG A 37 -11.68 14.78 7.15
N SER A 38 -10.46 14.96 6.67
CA SER A 38 -9.63 16.14 6.93
C SER A 38 -10.29 17.41 6.38
N THR A 39 -10.83 17.35 5.16
CA THR A 39 -11.53 18.48 4.55
C THR A 39 -12.74 18.92 5.38
N ILE A 40 -13.54 17.95 5.84
CA ILE A 40 -14.69 18.22 6.72
C ILE A 40 -14.23 18.80 8.05
N ALA A 41 -13.19 18.21 8.65
CA ALA A 41 -12.65 18.64 9.93
C ALA A 41 -12.09 20.07 9.88
N GLU A 42 -11.45 20.44 8.78
CA GLU A 42 -10.95 21.80 8.58
C GLU A 42 -12.09 22.82 8.59
N ALA A 43 -13.18 22.54 7.89
CA ALA A 43 -14.36 23.37 7.88
C ALA A 43 -15.00 23.45 9.27
N GLN A 44 -15.10 22.33 9.99
CA GLN A 44 -15.65 22.29 11.34
C GLN A 44 -14.77 23.04 12.34
N TYR A 45 -13.47 22.91 12.24
CA TYR A 45 -12.54 23.66 13.09
C TYR A 45 -12.65 25.17 12.84
N SER A 46 -12.70 25.59 11.57
CA SER A 46 -12.82 27.00 11.20
C SER A 46 -14.11 27.63 11.69
N SER A 47 -15.19 26.84 11.79
CA SER A 47 -16.47 27.31 12.30
C SER A 47 -16.67 27.10 13.81
N GLY A 48 -15.64 26.58 14.49
CA GLY A 48 -15.68 26.36 15.93
C GLY A 48 -16.45 25.12 16.38
N LEU A 49 -16.81 24.22 15.46
CA LEU A 49 -17.59 23.01 15.76
C LEU A 49 -16.77 21.91 16.40
N ILE A 50 -15.47 21.88 16.16
CA ILE A 50 -14.55 20.92 16.80
C ILE A 50 -13.38 21.67 17.41
N SER A 51 -12.75 21.03 18.41
CA SER A 51 -11.58 21.59 19.08
C SER A 51 -10.32 21.42 18.24
N PHE A 52 -9.29 22.20 18.57
CA PHE A 52 -7.96 22.04 17.98
C PHE A 52 -7.43 20.62 18.19
N ASP A 53 -7.61 20.06 19.39
CA ASP A 53 -7.15 18.71 19.70
C ASP A 53 -7.80 17.65 18.80
N ASN A 54 -9.10 17.75 18.57
CA ASN A 54 -9.81 16.83 17.68
C ASN A 54 -9.36 17.00 16.23
N TRP A 55 -9.17 18.24 15.79
CA TRP A 55 -8.66 18.52 14.46
C TRP A 55 -7.27 17.92 14.26
N THR A 56 -6.37 18.07 15.26
CA THR A 56 -5.02 17.51 15.22
C THR A 56 -5.04 15.97 15.08
N ILE A 57 -5.94 15.30 15.82
CA ILE A 57 -6.07 13.83 15.74
C ILE A 57 -6.46 13.40 14.31
N ILE A 58 -7.36 14.13 13.67
CA ILE A 58 -7.79 13.83 12.30
C ILE A 58 -6.67 14.08 11.31
N GLU A 59 -5.90 15.15 11.48
CA GLU A 59 -4.74 15.45 10.63
C GLU A 59 -3.64 14.41 10.79
N ASP A 60 -3.37 13.96 12.02
CA ASP A 60 -2.40 12.89 12.28
C ASP A 60 -2.82 11.58 11.63
N ALA A 61 -4.12 11.26 11.66
CA ALA A 61 -4.64 10.08 10.98
C ALA A 61 -4.44 10.14 9.46
N LEU A 62 -4.60 11.32 8.87
CA LEU A 62 -4.32 11.52 7.44
C LEU A 62 -2.86 11.25 7.12
N ILE A 63 -1.94 11.85 7.90
CA ILE A 63 -0.49 11.66 7.70
C ILE A 63 -0.12 10.18 7.82
N ASN A 64 -0.66 9.48 8.82
CA ASN A 64 -0.40 8.06 9.03
C ASN A 64 -0.92 7.20 7.87
N SER A 65 -2.10 7.53 7.33
CA SER A 65 -2.65 6.81 6.18
C SER A 65 -1.79 7.02 4.92
N GLN A 66 -1.27 8.23 4.72
CA GLN A 66 -0.38 8.54 3.60
C GLN A 66 0.93 7.78 3.71
N LYS A 67 1.51 7.66 4.91
CA LYS A 67 2.71 6.86 5.15
C LYS A 67 2.48 5.38 4.85
N LYS A 68 1.34 4.84 5.29
CA LYS A 68 0.99 3.44 5.02
C LYS A 68 0.83 3.18 3.53
N TYR A 69 0.18 4.09 2.82
CA TYR A 69 0.02 3.99 1.37
C TYR A 69 1.38 4.00 0.67
N LEU A 70 2.26 4.91 1.05
CA LEU A 70 3.59 5.00 0.48
C LEU A 70 4.38 3.71 0.69
N ASN A 71 4.34 3.15 1.90
CA ASN A 71 4.99 1.87 2.21
C ASN A 71 4.40 0.72 1.39
N ALA A 72 3.07 0.68 1.25
CA ALA A 72 2.40 -0.34 0.44
C ALA A 72 2.81 -0.23 -1.03
N ARG A 73 2.94 0.98 -1.56
CA ARG A 73 3.38 1.21 -2.92
C ARG A 73 4.83 0.76 -3.13
N ILE A 74 5.71 1.04 -2.18
CA ILE A 74 7.10 0.56 -2.22
C ILE A 74 7.14 -0.97 -2.23
N ASN A 75 6.33 -1.61 -1.38
CA ASN A 75 6.24 -3.08 -1.33
C ASN A 75 5.74 -3.67 -2.66
N THR A 76 4.79 -3.03 -3.31
CA THR A 76 4.30 -3.44 -4.63
C THR A 76 5.44 -3.38 -5.66
N LEU A 77 6.20 -2.29 -5.68
CA LEU A 77 7.32 -2.13 -6.61
C LEU A 77 8.41 -3.17 -6.38
N ILE A 78 8.73 -3.45 -5.12
CA ILE A 78 9.72 -4.48 -4.77
C ILE A 78 9.21 -5.87 -5.19
N SER A 79 7.95 -6.18 -4.90
CA SER A 79 7.34 -7.48 -5.26
C SER A 79 7.26 -7.66 -6.77
N GLU A 80 6.97 -6.60 -7.52
CA GLU A 80 6.99 -6.60 -8.98
C GLU A 80 8.37 -6.91 -9.51
N ALA A 81 9.40 -6.25 -8.96
CA ALA A 81 10.79 -6.49 -9.36
C ALA A 81 11.20 -7.94 -9.11
N LYS A 82 10.81 -8.50 -7.97
CA LYS A 82 11.07 -9.91 -7.65
C LYS A 82 10.36 -10.85 -8.62
N TRP A 83 9.14 -10.53 -9.01
CA TRP A 83 8.39 -11.31 -10.00
C TRP A 83 9.06 -11.29 -11.37
N ILE A 84 9.49 -10.11 -11.83
CA ILE A 84 10.20 -9.95 -13.08
C ILE A 84 11.50 -10.74 -13.07
N GLN A 85 12.25 -10.67 -11.97
CA GLN A 85 13.49 -11.42 -11.80
C GLN A 85 13.24 -12.94 -11.80
N ALA A 86 12.19 -13.39 -11.15
CA ALA A 86 11.83 -14.82 -11.11
C ALA A 86 11.48 -15.34 -12.50
N LYS A 87 10.71 -14.57 -13.29
CA LYS A 87 10.39 -14.92 -14.68
C LYS A 87 11.65 -15.00 -15.55
N GLY A 88 12.54 -14.02 -15.40
CA GLY A 88 13.80 -14.00 -16.13
C GLY A 88 14.67 -15.20 -15.80
N GLY A 89 14.75 -15.57 -14.51
CA GLY A 89 15.49 -16.75 -14.07
C GLY A 89 14.97 -18.04 -14.68
N VAL A 90 13.67 -18.18 -14.82
CA VAL A 90 13.05 -19.35 -15.46
C VAL A 90 13.39 -19.40 -16.95
N LEU A 91 13.34 -18.27 -17.64
CA LEU A 91 13.69 -18.19 -19.05
C LEU A 91 15.17 -18.54 -19.28
N ASP A 92 16.03 -18.14 -18.37
CA ASP A 92 17.48 -18.45 -18.46
C ASP A 92 17.76 -19.93 -18.26
N GLU A 93 16.93 -20.66 -17.51
CA GLU A 93 17.08 -22.10 -17.27
C GLU A 93 16.47 -22.97 -18.38
N ILE A 94 15.67 -22.42 -19.25
CA ILE A 94 15.09 -23.10 -20.41
C ILE A 94 16.04 -23.03 -21.61
#